data_8770223ff41c0cf6c28ea4dcd93125da
#
_entry.id   8770223ff41c0cf6c28ea4dcd93125da
#
_cell.length_a   1.000
_cell.length_b   1.000
_cell.length_c   1.000
_cell.angle_alpha   90.00
_cell.angle_beta   90.00
_cell.angle_gamma   90.00
#
_symmetry.space_group_name_H-M   'P 1'
#
loop_
_entity.id
_entity.type
_entity.pdbx_description
1 polymer ?
#
loop_
_entity_poly.entity_id
_entity_poly.type
_entity_poly.pdbx_seq_one_letter_code
_entity_poly.pdbx_strand_id
1 'polypeptide(L)'
;MSAIGVIGGTGVYDPSIFENIHEESLMTPYGEIDYVQGTYKGKTVIFVARHGKDHTIPPHKINYRANIWGLKKLGVKFIISTTAVGSLNKNFEPGHFVLTDQFLDFTKNRVTTFYEGGNRPVAHLDVTNPYCPELRQIIESVGKEQKLSIHNGGTYVCTEGPRFETPAEI
;
A
#
# COMPACT_ATOMS: atom_id res chain seq x y z
N MET A 1 -13.39 -7.34 -16.44
CA MET A 1 -13.60 -7.01 -15.02
C MET A 1 -12.37 -6.25 -14.53
N SER A 2 -12.53 -5.29 -13.61
CA SER A 2 -11.38 -4.56 -13.06
C SER A 2 -10.64 -5.41 -12.03
N ALA A 3 -9.31 -5.42 -12.11
CA ALA A 3 -8.47 -6.09 -11.12
C ALA A 3 -8.39 -5.26 -9.82
N ILE A 4 -8.18 -5.95 -8.71
CA ILE A 4 -7.92 -5.37 -7.39
C ILE A 4 -6.42 -5.52 -7.12
N GLY A 5 -5.75 -4.45 -6.77
CA GLY A 5 -4.35 -4.45 -6.35
C GLY A 5 -4.22 -4.56 -4.83
N VAL A 6 -3.28 -5.36 -4.38
CA VAL A 6 -2.88 -5.43 -2.97
C VAL A 6 -1.39 -5.15 -2.90
N ILE A 7 -1.01 -4.13 -2.14
CA ILE A 7 0.39 -3.85 -1.81
C ILE A 7 0.60 -4.28 -0.37
N GLY A 8 1.28 -5.40 -0.17
CA GLY A 8 1.49 -6.00 1.14
C GLY A 8 2.92 -5.89 1.64
N GLY A 9 3.06 -5.91 2.96
CA GLY A 9 4.32 -6.20 3.63
C GLY A 9 4.48 -7.68 3.91
N THR A 10 5.53 -8.03 4.64
CA THR A 10 5.81 -9.40 5.07
C THR A 10 4.64 -9.96 5.90
N GLY A 11 4.25 -11.20 5.61
CA GLY A 11 3.20 -11.91 6.35
C GLY A 11 1.77 -11.62 5.90
N VAL A 12 1.56 -10.77 4.89
CA VAL A 12 0.21 -10.49 4.35
C VAL A 12 -0.13 -11.37 3.15
N TYR A 13 0.88 -11.94 2.50
CA TYR A 13 0.70 -12.81 1.35
C TYR A 13 0.50 -14.26 1.78
N ASP A 14 -0.70 -14.76 1.61
CA ASP A 14 -1.01 -16.20 1.70
C ASP A 14 -1.51 -16.67 0.32
N PRO A 15 -0.67 -17.38 -0.44
CA PRO A 15 -1.05 -17.84 -1.77
C PRO A 15 -2.18 -18.87 -1.73
N SER A 16 -2.39 -19.57 -0.61
CA SER A 16 -3.37 -20.65 -0.50
C SER A 16 -4.84 -20.18 -0.67
N ILE A 17 -5.10 -18.89 -0.49
CA ILE A 17 -6.44 -18.31 -0.65
C ILE A 17 -6.80 -17.98 -2.11
N PHE A 18 -5.83 -18.05 -3.04
CA PHE A 18 -6.02 -17.70 -4.44
C PHE A 18 -6.08 -18.95 -5.33
N GLU A 19 -6.90 -18.87 -6.36
CA GLU A 19 -6.93 -19.82 -7.48
C GLU A 19 -6.12 -19.24 -8.66
N ASN A 20 -5.64 -20.12 -9.56
CA ASN A 20 -4.94 -19.73 -10.79
C ASN A 20 -3.79 -18.75 -10.56
N ILE A 21 -2.87 -19.12 -9.67
CA ILE A 21 -1.74 -18.28 -9.27
C ILE A 21 -0.68 -18.26 -10.36
N HIS A 22 -0.22 -17.05 -10.71
CA HIS A 22 0.91 -16.81 -11.60
C HIS A 22 1.84 -15.78 -10.98
N GLU A 23 3.13 -16.12 -10.89
CA GLU A 23 4.19 -15.16 -10.53
C GLU A 23 4.74 -14.58 -11.83
N GLU A 24 4.76 -13.28 -11.95
CA GLU A 24 5.17 -12.56 -13.17
C GLU A 24 5.96 -11.30 -12.82
N SER A 25 6.68 -10.79 -13.82
CA SER A 25 7.38 -9.52 -13.74
C SER A 25 6.89 -8.58 -14.84
N LEU A 26 6.88 -7.30 -14.57
CA LEU A 26 6.53 -6.26 -15.54
C LEU A 26 7.59 -5.16 -15.55
N MET A 27 8.17 -4.93 -16.73
CA MET A 27 9.04 -3.77 -16.93
C MET A 27 8.20 -2.49 -17.04
N THR A 28 8.54 -1.49 -16.25
CA THR A 28 7.91 -0.17 -16.27
C THR A 28 8.92 0.91 -16.64
N PRO A 29 8.50 2.12 -17.00
CA PRO A 29 9.43 3.25 -17.21
C PRO A 29 10.25 3.63 -15.97
N TYR A 30 9.91 3.09 -14.80
CA TYR A 30 10.55 3.37 -13.52
C TYR A 30 11.33 2.19 -12.96
N GLY A 31 11.41 1.08 -13.69
CA GLY A 31 12.05 -0.17 -13.30
C GLY A 31 11.08 -1.34 -13.30
N GLU A 32 11.60 -2.51 -13.03
CA GLU A 32 10.83 -3.76 -12.97
C GLU A 32 10.06 -3.90 -11.66
N ILE A 33 8.89 -4.51 -11.75
CA ILE A 33 8.11 -4.95 -10.59
C ILE A 33 7.82 -6.45 -10.71
N ASP A 34 7.93 -7.16 -9.60
CA ASP A 34 7.44 -8.52 -9.46
C ASP A 34 6.06 -8.49 -8.83
N TYR A 35 5.16 -9.31 -9.33
CA TYR A 35 3.81 -9.41 -8.80
C TYR A 35 3.27 -10.84 -8.90
N VAL A 36 2.28 -11.10 -8.09
CA VAL A 36 1.53 -12.35 -8.15
C VAL A 36 0.11 -12.03 -8.58
N GLN A 37 -0.36 -12.69 -9.63
CA GLN A 37 -1.75 -12.62 -10.05
C GLN A 37 -2.47 -13.89 -9.62
N GLY A 38 -3.67 -13.74 -9.12
CA GLY A 38 -4.54 -14.87 -8.78
C GLY A 38 -6.01 -14.49 -8.88
N THR A 39 -6.86 -15.46 -8.64
CA THR A 39 -8.31 -15.27 -8.59
C THR A 39 -8.80 -15.54 -7.17
N TYR A 40 -9.58 -14.61 -6.63
CA TYR A 40 -10.26 -14.76 -5.34
C TYR A 40 -11.76 -14.50 -5.52
N LYS A 41 -12.59 -15.51 -5.25
CA LYS A 41 -14.06 -15.43 -5.42
C LYS A 41 -14.46 -14.82 -6.78
N GLY A 42 -13.83 -15.27 -7.86
CA GLY A 42 -14.09 -14.82 -9.21
C GLY A 42 -13.58 -13.41 -9.57
N LYS A 43 -12.79 -12.78 -8.69
CA LYS A 43 -12.16 -11.48 -8.93
C LYS A 43 -10.67 -11.66 -9.17
N THR A 44 -10.12 -10.97 -10.16
CA THR A 44 -8.67 -10.92 -10.36
C THR A 44 -8.03 -10.05 -9.29
N VAL A 45 -7.05 -10.60 -8.60
CA VAL A 45 -6.25 -9.91 -7.59
C VAL A 45 -4.80 -9.89 -8.04
N ILE A 46 -4.15 -8.74 -7.93
CA ILE A 46 -2.73 -8.55 -8.21
C ILE A 46 -2.05 -8.12 -6.93
N PHE A 47 -1.14 -8.95 -6.45
CA PHE A 47 -0.39 -8.72 -5.23
C PHE A 47 1.04 -8.29 -5.53
N VAL A 48 1.48 -7.21 -4.89
CA VAL A 48 2.87 -6.71 -4.92
C VAL A 48 3.45 -6.76 -3.53
N ALA A 49 4.52 -7.53 -3.34
CA ALA A 49 5.32 -7.55 -2.12
C ALA A 49 6.27 -6.33 -2.14
N ARG A 50 5.91 -5.23 -1.46
CA ARG A 50 6.71 -3.98 -1.56
C ARG A 50 8.15 -4.10 -1.08
N HIS A 51 8.44 -5.06 -0.20
CA HIS A 51 9.80 -5.34 0.28
C HIS A 51 10.51 -6.47 -0.49
N GLY A 52 9.94 -6.92 -1.61
CA GLY A 52 10.36 -8.13 -2.31
C GLY A 52 9.88 -9.41 -1.62
N LYS A 53 9.96 -10.53 -2.33
CA LYS A 53 9.46 -11.84 -1.88
C LYS A 53 10.12 -12.28 -0.55
N ASP A 54 11.42 -12.03 -0.41
CA ASP A 54 12.23 -12.45 0.74
C ASP A 54 12.57 -11.29 1.69
N HIS A 55 11.78 -10.20 1.64
CA HIS A 55 11.99 -8.99 2.45
C HIS A 55 13.39 -8.38 2.28
N THR A 56 13.91 -8.37 1.07
CA THR A 56 15.26 -7.91 0.73
C THR A 56 15.33 -6.41 0.42
N ILE A 57 14.19 -5.75 0.17
CA ILE A 57 14.13 -4.33 -0.19
C ILE A 57 13.84 -3.50 1.06
N PRO A 58 14.81 -2.69 1.55
CA PRO A 58 14.57 -1.83 2.69
C PRO A 58 13.59 -0.68 2.35
N PRO A 59 12.88 -0.11 3.34
CA PRO A 59 11.80 0.87 3.11
C PRO A 59 12.17 2.04 2.21
N HIS A 60 13.38 2.60 2.38
CA HIS A 60 13.86 3.75 1.61
C HIS A 60 14.31 3.42 0.17
N LYS A 61 14.33 2.13 -0.21
CA LYS A 61 14.69 1.66 -1.56
C LYS A 61 13.51 1.11 -2.34
N ILE A 62 12.31 1.07 -1.76
CA ILE A 62 11.11 0.62 -2.45
C ILE A 62 10.84 1.52 -3.65
N ASN A 63 10.63 0.90 -4.82
CA ASN A 63 10.28 1.63 -6.04
C ASN A 63 8.77 1.88 -6.12
N TYR A 64 8.29 2.86 -5.37
CA TYR A 64 6.87 3.19 -5.31
C TYR A 64 6.28 3.56 -6.67
N ARG A 65 7.04 4.29 -7.52
CA ARG A 65 6.58 4.67 -8.86
C ARG A 65 6.36 3.46 -9.76
N ALA A 66 7.31 2.53 -9.78
CA ALA A 66 7.16 1.30 -10.54
C ALA A 66 5.95 0.50 -10.09
N ASN A 67 5.77 0.33 -8.77
CA ASN A 67 4.64 -0.42 -8.20
C ASN A 67 3.29 0.18 -8.61
N ILE A 68 3.09 1.47 -8.43
CA ILE A 68 1.82 2.14 -8.76
C ILE A 68 1.58 2.17 -10.27
N TRP A 69 2.62 2.48 -11.06
CA TRP A 69 2.50 2.50 -12.52
C TRP A 69 2.18 1.10 -13.06
N GLY A 70 2.86 0.08 -12.55
CA GLY A 70 2.66 -1.30 -12.97
C GLY A 70 1.25 -1.78 -12.66
N LEU A 71 0.75 -1.56 -11.44
CA LEU A 71 -0.64 -1.89 -11.07
C LEU A 71 -1.66 -1.21 -11.99
N LYS A 72 -1.44 0.07 -12.31
CA LYS A 72 -2.28 0.78 -13.28
C LYS A 72 -2.23 0.14 -14.66
N LYS A 73 -1.04 -0.25 -15.15
CA LYS A 73 -0.85 -0.90 -16.45
C LYS A 73 -1.55 -2.27 -16.51
N LEU A 74 -1.57 -3.00 -15.41
CA LEU A 74 -2.25 -4.28 -15.24
C LEU A 74 -3.78 -4.16 -15.08
N GLY A 75 -4.34 -2.96 -15.22
CA GLY A 75 -5.79 -2.72 -15.17
C GLY A 75 -6.39 -2.67 -13.78
N VAL A 76 -5.56 -2.50 -12.75
CA VAL A 76 -6.02 -2.31 -11.37
C VAL A 76 -6.79 -1.00 -11.25
N LYS A 77 -7.96 -1.06 -10.62
CA LYS A 77 -8.83 0.09 -10.35
C LYS A 77 -8.79 0.50 -8.88
N PHE A 78 -8.60 -0.44 -7.98
CA PHE A 78 -8.61 -0.23 -6.54
C PHE A 78 -7.35 -0.85 -5.95
N ILE A 79 -6.70 -0.13 -5.06
CA ILE A 79 -5.50 -0.60 -4.36
C ILE A 79 -5.80 -0.61 -2.86
N ILE A 80 -5.54 -1.76 -2.24
CA ILE A 80 -5.51 -1.91 -0.79
C ILE A 80 -4.05 -2.08 -0.39
N SER A 81 -3.56 -1.19 0.48
CA SER A 81 -2.20 -1.29 1.00
C SER A 81 -2.24 -1.60 2.49
N THR A 82 -1.37 -2.50 2.94
CA THR A 82 -1.26 -2.89 4.34
C THR A 82 0.15 -2.66 4.85
N THR A 83 0.25 -2.21 6.09
CA THR A 83 1.54 -2.05 6.77
C THR A 83 1.37 -2.28 8.27
N ALA A 84 2.37 -2.88 8.90
CA ALA A 84 2.48 -2.92 10.33
C ALA A 84 3.16 -1.64 10.82
N VAL A 85 2.65 -1.03 11.87
CA VAL A 85 3.12 0.25 12.41
C VAL A 85 3.22 0.21 13.93
N GLY A 86 4.06 1.06 14.51
CA GLY A 86 3.98 1.41 15.92
C GLY A 86 2.79 2.36 16.16
N SER A 87 2.00 2.12 17.20
CA SER A 87 0.88 2.99 17.55
C SER A 87 1.31 4.10 18.51
N LEU A 88 0.97 5.35 18.18
CA LEU A 88 1.07 6.50 19.08
C LEU A 88 -0.27 6.80 19.79
N ASN A 89 -1.31 6.06 19.46
CA ASN A 89 -2.62 6.18 20.08
C ASN A 89 -2.86 5.02 21.04
N LYS A 90 -3.03 5.32 22.32
CA LYS A 90 -3.25 4.32 23.38
C LYS A 90 -4.50 3.46 23.20
N ASN A 91 -5.45 3.91 22.37
CA ASN A 91 -6.68 3.15 22.04
C ASN A 91 -6.48 2.19 20.87
N PHE A 92 -5.33 2.22 20.19
CA PHE A 92 -5.00 1.35 19.08
C PHE A 92 -3.99 0.31 19.55
N GLU A 93 -4.48 -0.82 20.00
CA GLU A 93 -3.69 -1.89 20.59
C GLU A 93 -3.10 -2.83 19.52
N PRO A 94 -2.08 -3.63 19.85
CA PRO A 94 -1.58 -4.66 18.95
C PRO A 94 -2.70 -5.60 18.48
N GLY A 95 -2.73 -5.87 17.18
CA GLY A 95 -3.79 -6.69 16.55
C GLY A 95 -5.00 -5.89 16.08
N HIS A 96 -5.09 -4.60 16.40
CA HIS A 96 -6.13 -3.73 15.85
C HIS A 96 -5.81 -3.32 14.41
N PHE A 97 -6.85 -3.10 13.63
CA PHE A 97 -6.76 -2.51 12.29
C PHE A 97 -7.16 -1.04 12.32
N VAL A 98 -6.41 -0.20 11.63
CA VAL A 98 -6.72 1.23 11.50
C VAL A 98 -6.89 1.57 10.02
N LEU A 99 -8.05 2.07 9.64
CA LEU A 99 -8.31 2.61 8.31
C LEU A 99 -7.89 4.08 8.32
N THR A 100 -6.71 4.36 7.84
CA THR A 100 -6.16 5.71 7.82
C THR A 100 -7.02 6.64 6.94
N ASP A 101 -7.16 7.88 7.37
CA ASP A 101 -7.84 8.94 6.62
C ASP A 101 -6.91 10.10 6.26
N GLN A 102 -5.75 10.18 6.90
CA GLN A 102 -4.72 11.19 6.64
C GLN A 102 -3.32 10.61 6.76
N PHE A 103 -2.33 11.32 6.22
CA PHE A 103 -0.94 10.97 6.38
C PHE A 103 -0.05 12.21 6.61
N LEU A 104 1.12 11.96 7.22
CA LEU A 104 2.23 12.88 7.30
C LEU A 104 3.45 12.21 6.68
N ASP A 105 4.04 12.85 5.68
CA ASP A 105 5.23 12.35 5.00
C ASP A 105 6.47 13.12 5.49
N PHE A 106 7.28 12.46 6.33
CA PHE A 106 8.56 12.96 6.81
C PHE A 106 9.75 12.31 6.10
N THR A 107 9.51 11.68 4.94
CA THR A 107 10.60 11.17 4.10
C THR A 107 11.36 12.32 3.45
N LYS A 108 12.67 12.12 3.18
CA LYS A 108 13.57 13.19 2.72
C LYS A 108 14.19 12.93 1.35
N ASN A 109 14.50 11.66 1.06
CA ASN A 109 15.29 11.26 -0.11
C ASN A 109 14.52 10.34 -1.04
N ARG A 110 13.22 10.15 -0.83
CA ARG A 110 12.38 9.31 -1.68
C ARG A 110 11.85 10.09 -2.86
N VAL A 111 11.67 9.41 -3.98
CA VAL A 111 10.99 10.00 -5.13
C VAL A 111 9.49 9.97 -4.87
N THR A 112 8.88 11.13 -4.73
CA THR A 112 7.49 11.30 -4.29
C THR A 112 6.53 11.70 -5.41
N THR A 113 7.02 11.85 -6.67
CA THR A 113 6.20 12.34 -7.77
C THR A 113 6.45 11.61 -9.08
N PHE A 114 5.43 11.57 -9.93
CA PHE A 114 5.54 11.21 -11.35
C PHE A 114 5.84 12.42 -12.26
N TYR A 115 5.79 13.63 -11.72
CA TYR A 115 5.86 14.89 -12.45
C TYR A 115 7.15 15.62 -12.09
N GLU A 116 8.26 15.23 -12.72
CA GLU A 116 9.61 15.74 -12.42
C GLU A 116 10.01 16.92 -13.33
N GLY A 117 9.06 17.50 -14.06
CA GLY A 117 9.36 18.57 -15.04
C GLY A 117 9.81 18.03 -16.41
N GLY A 118 10.53 18.83 -17.17
CA GLY A 118 10.92 18.51 -18.55
C GLY A 118 9.70 18.46 -19.47
N ASN A 119 9.48 17.32 -20.11
CA ASN A 119 8.34 17.12 -21.04
C ASN A 119 7.00 16.86 -20.32
N ARG A 120 6.98 16.81 -19.00
CA ARG A 120 5.75 16.63 -18.21
C ARG A 120 5.39 17.93 -17.53
N PRO A 121 4.13 18.36 -17.59
CA PRO A 121 3.71 19.59 -16.91
C PRO A 121 3.79 19.42 -15.39
N VAL A 122 3.94 20.53 -14.69
CA VAL A 122 3.77 20.57 -13.23
C VAL A 122 2.33 20.21 -12.90
N ALA A 123 2.13 19.33 -11.91
CA ALA A 123 0.80 18.94 -11.42
C ALA A 123 0.72 19.14 -9.90
N HIS A 124 -0.27 19.89 -9.48
CA HIS A 124 -0.64 20.03 -8.07
C HIS A 124 -1.92 19.23 -7.84
N LEU A 125 -1.81 18.16 -7.05
CA LEU A 125 -2.94 17.29 -6.75
C LEU A 125 -3.57 17.70 -5.42
N ASP A 126 -4.90 17.76 -5.40
CA ASP A 126 -5.64 17.87 -4.14
C ASP A 126 -5.57 16.54 -3.39
N VAL A 127 -5.04 16.57 -2.18
CA VAL A 127 -4.95 15.44 -1.25
C VAL A 127 -5.76 15.66 0.03
N THR A 128 -6.82 16.48 -0.05
CA THR A 128 -7.75 16.68 1.07
C THR A 128 -8.32 15.35 1.57
N ASN A 129 -8.63 14.43 0.65
CA ASN A 129 -9.07 13.07 0.94
C ASN A 129 -8.11 12.07 0.28
N PRO A 130 -6.95 11.77 0.88
CA PRO A 130 -5.92 10.95 0.25
C PRO A 130 -6.29 9.48 0.13
N TYR A 131 -7.26 9.01 0.92
CA TYR A 131 -7.76 7.63 0.90
C TYR A 131 -9.23 7.61 0.48
N CYS A 132 -9.59 6.63 -0.36
CA CYS A 132 -10.94 6.50 -0.91
C CYS A 132 -11.98 6.27 0.20
N PRO A 133 -12.95 7.19 0.41
CA PRO A 133 -13.95 7.05 1.46
C PRO A 133 -14.84 5.82 1.29
N GLU A 134 -15.20 5.48 0.05
CA GLU A 134 -16.03 4.31 -0.25
C GLU A 134 -15.34 3.00 0.12
N LEU A 135 -14.05 2.84 -0.24
CA LEU A 135 -13.28 1.65 0.14
C LEU A 135 -13.13 1.54 1.65
N ARG A 136 -12.91 2.66 2.34
CA ARG A 136 -12.83 2.68 3.81
C ARG A 136 -14.13 2.21 4.45
N GLN A 137 -15.29 2.67 3.97
CA GLN A 137 -16.61 2.23 4.46
C GLN A 137 -16.83 0.73 4.22
N ILE A 138 -16.47 0.22 3.03
CA ILE A 138 -16.60 -1.20 2.71
C ILE A 138 -15.72 -2.03 3.65
N ILE A 139 -14.45 -1.65 3.82
CA ILE A 139 -13.51 -2.39 4.69
C ILE A 139 -13.98 -2.34 6.14
N GLU A 140 -14.47 -1.20 6.62
CA GLU A 140 -15.02 -1.07 7.97
C GLU A 140 -16.21 -2.01 8.19
N SER A 141 -17.15 -2.05 7.25
CA SER A 141 -18.32 -2.93 7.32
C SER A 141 -17.91 -4.39 7.38
N VAL A 142 -17.01 -4.81 6.48
CA VAL A 142 -16.48 -6.19 6.45
C VAL A 142 -15.74 -6.52 7.74
N GLY A 143 -14.93 -5.59 8.26
CA GLY A 143 -14.21 -5.78 9.51
C GLY A 143 -15.15 -6.00 10.70
N LYS A 144 -16.22 -5.22 10.78
CA LYS A 144 -17.28 -5.39 11.82
C LYS A 144 -18.01 -6.72 11.69
N GLU A 145 -18.37 -7.14 10.48
CA GLU A 145 -18.99 -8.45 10.21
C GLU A 145 -18.08 -9.60 10.65
N GLN A 146 -16.77 -9.46 10.44
CA GLN A 146 -15.76 -10.43 10.85
C GLN A 146 -15.36 -10.31 12.34
N LYS A 147 -15.98 -9.40 13.09
CA LYS A 147 -15.67 -9.11 14.50
C LYS A 147 -14.22 -8.73 14.76
N LEU A 148 -13.60 -8.03 13.80
CA LEU A 148 -12.26 -7.50 13.94
C LEU A 148 -12.28 -6.19 14.74
N SER A 149 -11.23 -5.95 15.54
CA SER A 149 -11.01 -4.65 16.17
C SER A 149 -10.52 -3.67 15.10
N ILE A 150 -11.46 -2.92 14.53
CA ILE A 150 -11.19 -1.99 13.42
C ILE A 150 -11.60 -0.56 13.80
N HIS A 151 -10.69 0.37 13.53
CA HIS A 151 -10.90 1.81 13.77
C HIS A 151 -10.96 2.54 12.43
N ASN A 152 -11.96 3.39 12.24
CA ASN A 152 -12.12 4.19 11.04
C ASN A 152 -11.68 5.62 11.31
N GLY A 153 -10.47 5.93 10.89
CA GLY A 153 -9.79 7.21 11.08
C GLY A 153 -8.45 7.04 11.80
N GLY A 154 -7.48 7.81 11.38
CA GLY A 154 -6.16 7.86 11.95
C GLY A 154 -5.13 8.38 10.95
N THR A 155 -4.19 9.18 11.43
CA THR A 155 -3.11 9.73 10.60
C THR A 155 -1.93 8.77 10.56
N TYR A 156 -1.55 8.34 9.36
CA TYR A 156 -0.34 7.56 9.15
C TYR A 156 0.87 8.48 9.03
N VAL A 157 1.90 8.26 9.83
CA VAL A 157 3.17 8.98 9.73
C VAL A 157 4.21 8.09 9.08
N CYS A 158 4.85 8.59 8.01
CA CYS A 158 5.94 7.90 7.34
C CYS A 158 7.26 8.63 7.56
N THR A 159 8.22 7.95 8.18
CA THR A 159 9.60 8.43 8.33
C THR A 159 10.51 7.84 7.26
N GLU A 160 11.73 8.36 7.12
CA GLU A 160 12.67 7.89 6.08
C GLU A 160 13.08 6.43 6.29
N GLY A 161 13.37 6.02 7.52
CA GLY A 161 14.04 4.76 7.78
C GLY A 161 15.49 4.72 7.26
N PRO A 162 16.19 3.57 7.31
CA PRO A 162 15.74 2.28 7.85
C PRO A 162 15.76 2.18 9.38
N ARG A 163 16.29 3.20 10.11
CA ARG A 163 16.25 3.24 11.57
C ARG A 163 14.83 3.48 12.09
N PHE A 164 14.57 3.05 13.30
CA PHE A 164 13.37 3.45 14.02
C PHE A 164 13.43 4.91 14.49
N GLU A 165 12.30 5.45 14.85
CA GLU A 165 12.11 6.81 15.33
C GLU A 165 12.82 7.03 16.67
N THR A 166 13.27 8.24 16.88
CA THR A 166 13.75 8.67 18.21
C THR A 166 12.57 9.01 19.12
N PRO A 167 12.75 9.03 20.44
CA PRO A 167 11.71 9.50 21.37
C PRO A 167 11.20 10.91 21.07
N ALA A 168 12.02 11.76 20.44
CA ALA A 168 11.64 13.13 20.07
C ALA A 168 10.84 13.21 18.75
N GLU A 169 10.87 12.16 17.93
CA GLU A 169 10.06 12.04 16.72
C GLU A 169 8.68 11.44 17.02
N ILE A 170 8.53 10.79 18.18
CA ILE A 170 7.29 10.21 18.71
C ILE A 170 6.55 11.22 19.60
#